data_aeba5f4f1f520cc3b8575ead165ed748
#
_entry.id   aeba5f4f1f520cc3b8575ead165ed748
#
_cell.length_a   1.000
_cell.length_b   1.000
_cell.length_c   1.000
_cell.angle_alpha   90.00
_cell.angle_beta   90.00
_cell.angle_gamma   90.00
#
_symmetry.space_group_name_H-M   'P 1'
#
loop_
_entity.id
_entity.type
_entity.pdbx_description
1 polymer ?
#
loop_
_entity_poly.entity_id
_entity_poly.type
_entity_poly.pdbx_seq_one_letter_code
_entity_poly.pdbx_strand_id
1 'polypeptide(L)'
;MAVLAAPRPTVRTRPAIPERAHRLLTSLALITTLVAGVLVGPAVVTPTRTSPASAAVYSSCTIARCADARTARSGWASRGFPTSRTWYSWSGGLYNYAGGQHMNREGQLPLNATYYEYDVYPRNRGAARDAYRIVVNKATGATWFTPNHYTDFYRL
;
A
#
# COMPACT_ATOMS: atom_id res chain seq x y z
N MET A 1 -57.54 17.65 11.89
CA MET A 1 -56.11 17.48 11.80
C MET A 1 -55.83 16.09 11.25
N ALA A 2 -55.41 15.99 9.98
CA ALA A 2 -55.13 14.72 9.32
C ALA A 2 -53.62 14.49 9.37
N VAL A 3 -53.21 13.38 9.99
CA VAL A 3 -51.81 12.96 10.07
C VAL A 3 -51.45 12.20 8.79
N LEU A 4 -50.58 12.80 7.95
CA LEU A 4 -50.05 12.15 6.77
C LEU A 4 -48.97 11.13 7.19
N ALA A 5 -49.22 9.85 6.89
CA ALA A 5 -48.26 8.76 7.08
C ALA A 5 -47.18 8.82 6.01
N ALA A 6 -45.89 8.71 6.43
CA ALA A 6 -44.72 8.64 5.55
C ALA A 6 -44.63 7.29 4.85
N PRO A 7 -44.17 7.22 3.59
CA PRO A 7 -44.00 5.98 2.85
C PRO A 7 -42.82 5.15 3.37
N ARG A 8 -43.01 3.84 3.45
CA ARG A 8 -41.99 2.84 3.83
C ARG A 8 -40.92 2.66 2.74
N PRO A 9 -39.67 2.47 3.09
CA PRO A 9 -38.64 2.17 2.10
C PRO A 9 -38.81 0.75 1.53
N THR A 10 -38.80 0.66 0.20
CA THR A 10 -38.79 -0.61 -0.53
C THR A 10 -37.41 -1.26 -0.47
N VAL A 11 -37.35 -2.48 0.05
CA VAL A 11 -36.16 -3.34 0.06
C VAL A 11 -35.88 -3.82 -1.36
N ARG A 12 -34.79 -3.37 -1.97
CA ARG A 12 -34.29 -3.85 -3.26
C ARG A 12 -33.57 -5.16 -3.08
N THR A 13 -34.17 -6.26 -3.47
CA THR A 13 -33.53 -7.59 -3.56
C THR A 13 -32.46 -7.59 -4.64
N ARG A 14 -31.23 -7.99 -4.26
CA ARG A 14 -30.13 -8.22 -5.19
C ARG A 14 -30.35 -9.51 -5.98
N PRO A 15 -30.10 -9.55 -7.30
CA PRO A 15 -30.13 -10.80 -8.05
C PRO A 15 -28.92 -11.68 -7.69
N ALA A 16 -29.18 -12.98 -7.55
CA ALA A 16 -28.18 -14.01 -7.31
C ALA A 16 -27.27 -14.20 -8.55
N ILE A 17 -25.98 -14.34 -8.31
CA ILE A 17 -24.95 -14.62 -9.32
C ILE A 17 -25.00 -16.13 -9.61
N PRO A 18 -25.10 -16.60 -10.87
CA PRO A 18 -25.09 -18.03 -11.18
C PRO A 18 -23.67 -18.61 -11.01
N GLU A 19 -23.57 -19.67 -10.25
CA GLU A 19 -22.41 -20.54 -10.13
C GLU A 19 -22.07 -21.16 -11.49
N ARG A 20 -20.90 -20.82 -12.06
CA ARG A 20 -20.38 -21.50 -13.25
C ARG A 20 -19.67 -22.79 -12.84
N ALA A 21 -20.31 -23.90 -13.20
CA ALA A 21 -19.76 -25.25 -13.12
C ALA A 21 -18.47 -25.36 -13.95
N HIS A 22 -17.36 -25.73 -13.30
CA HIS A 22 -16.11 -26.12 -13.98
C HIS A 22 -16.28 -27.53 -14.56
N ARG A 23 -16.39 -27.63 -15.88
CA ARG A 23 -16.29 -28.90 -16.59
C ARG A 23 -14.82 -29.28 -16.77
N LEU A 24 -14.41 -30.32 -16.08
CA LEU A 24 -13.15 -31.03 -16.31
C LEU A 24 -13.25 -31.76 -17.67
N LEU A 25 -12.45 -31.37 -18.65
CA LEU A 25 -12.23 -32.14 -19.86
C LEU A 25 -10.89 -32.85 -19.70
N THR A 26 -10.99 -34.12 -19.39
CA THR A 26 -9.90 -35.13 -19.52
C THR A 26 -9.74 -35.49 -20.98
N SER A 27 -8.67 -35.06 -21.63
CA SER A 27 -8.27 -35.56 -22.94
C SER A 27 -7.09 -36.51 -22.77
N LEU A 28 -7.41 -37.79 -22.91
CA LEU A 28 -6.46 -38.90 -23.03
C LEU A 28 -6.05 -39.01 -24.51
N ALA A 29 -4.82 -38.61 -24.85
CA ALA A 29 -4.22 -38.87 -26.15
C ALA A 29 -2.99 -39.77 -25.99
N LEU A 30 -3.16 -41.02 -26.29
CA LEU A 30 -2.10 -42.05 -26.38
C LEU A 30 -1.51 -41.95 -27.79
N ILE A 31 -0.27 -41.47 -27.93
CA ILE A 31 0.51 -41.59 -29.17
C ILE A 31 1.83 -42.25 -28.83
N THR A 32 1.92 -43.54 -29.16
CA THR A 32 3.16 -44.31 -29.19
C THR A 32 3.86 -44.07 -30.53
N THR A 33 4.99 -43.38 -30.53
CA THR A 33 5.98 -43.39 -31.60
C THR A 33 7.35 -43.66 -31.01
N LEU A 34 7.85 -44.83 -31.34
CA LEU A 34 9.19 -45.31 -31.03
C LEU A 34 10.16 -44.67 -32.04
N VAL A 35 11.07 -43.79 -31.64
CA VAL A 35 12.22 -43.37 -32.44
C VAL A 35 13.44 -43.37 -31.51
N ALA A 36 14.45 -44.09 -31.95
CA ALA A 36 15.70 -44.30 -31.27
C ALA A 36 16.56 -43.03 -31.17
N GLY A 37 17.19 -42.85 -30.01
CA GLY A 37 18.52 -42.36 -29.86
C GLY A 37 18.75 -40.85 -30.02
N VAL A 38 18.76 -40.13 -28.90
CA VAL A 38 19.80 -39.22 -28.45
C VAL A 38 19.47 -38.92 -26.96
N LEU A 39 20.35 -39.29 -26.04
CA LEU A 39 20.26 -38.93 -24.63
C LEU A 39 20.58 -37.45 -24.46
N VAL A 40 19.64 -36.59 -24.78
CA VAL A 40 19.64 -35.20 -24.23
C VAL A 40 18.84 -35.28 -22.93
N GLY A 41 19.54 -35.27 -21.81
CA GLY A 41 18.93 -35.26 -20.51
C GLY A 41 17.97 -34.05 -20.42
N PRO A 42 16.78 -34.21 -19.80
CA PRO A 42 15.88 -33.07 -19.57
C PRO A 42 16.62 -32.05 -18.72
N ALA A 43 16.90 -30.87 -19.27
CA ALA A 43 17.33 -29.73 -18.49
C ALA A 43 16.18 -29.43 -17.51
N VAL A 44 16.37 -29.78 -16.25
CA VAL A 44 15.46 -29.40 -15.18
C VAL A 44 15.58 -27.88 -15.05
N VAL A 45 14.68 -27.17 -15.72
CA VAL A 45 14.49 -25.73 -15.49
C VAL A 45 13.87 -25.59 -14.09
N THR A 46 14.70 -25.50 -13.08
CA THR A 46 14.25 -25.12 -11.76
C THR A 46 13.72 -23.69 -11.87
N PRO A 47 12.44 -23.43 -11.56
CA PRO A 47 11.93 -22.08 -11.50
C PRO A 47 12.73 -21.35 -10.39
N THR A 48 13.56 -20.41 -10.78
CA THR A 48 14.18 -19.46 -9.85
C THR A 48 13.02 -18.72 -9.19
N ARG A 49 12.68 -19.10 -7.96
CA ARG A 49 11.81 -18.31 -7.10
C ARG A 49 12.55 -17.00 -6.84
N THR A 50 12.19 -15.94 -7.55
CA THR A 50 12.53 -14.59 -7.13
C THR A 50 11.86 -14.39 -5.76
N SER A 51 12.66 -14.46 -4.70
CA SER A 51 12.19 -14.02 -3.38
C SER A 51 11.67 -12.59 -3.54
N PRO A 52 10.48 -12.25 -3.03
CA PRO A 52 10.05 -10.87 -2.99
C PRO A 52 11.16 -10.06 -2.32
N ALA A 53 11.53 -8.91 -2.91
CA ALA A 53 12.51 -8.03 -2.32
C ALA A 53 12.10 -7.76 -0.87
N SER A 54 12.94 -8.18 0.08
CA SER A 54 12.68 -7.95 1.49
C SER A 54 12.66 -6.44 1.70
N ALA A 55 11.58 -5.94 2.27
CA ALA A 55 11.46 -4.55 2.63
C ALA A 55 12.61 -4.14 3.56
N ALA A 56 13.34 -3.08 3.21
CA ALA A 56 14.54 -2.68 3.92
C ALA A 56 14.29 -1.47 4.82
N VAL A 57 14.87 -1.51 6.03
CA VAL A 57 14.89 -0.38 6.95
C VAL A 57 16.32 0.10 7.12
N TYR A 58 16.59 1.31 6.64
CA TYR A 58 17.90 1.93 6.68
C TYR A 58 18.03 2.86 7.89
N SER A 59 19.18 2.82 8.54
CA SER A 59 19.48 3.62 9.74
C SER A 59 19.59 5.12 9.47
N SER A 60 19.76 5.53 8.21
CA SER A 60 19.85 6.93 7.80
C SER A 60 19.24 7.17 6.42
N CYS A 61 18.81 8.41 6.17
CA CYS A 61 18.29 8.85 4.89
C CYS A 61 19.36 9.62 4.13
N THR A 62 19.95 8.99 3.10
CA THR A 62 21.00 9.55 2.23
C THR A 62 20.66 9.52 0.74
N ILE A 63 19.47 9.01 0.40
CA ILE A 63 18.97 8.95 -0.97
C ILE A 63 18.37 10.29 -1.43
N ALA A 64 18.09 10.41 -2.72
CA ALA A 64 17.35 11.54 -3.26
C ALA A 64 16.04 11.77 -2.48
N ARG A 65 15.61 13.03 -2.35
CA ARG A 65 14.40 13.48 -1.65
C ARG A 65 14.43 13.38 -0.11
N CYS A 66 15.53 12.96 0.50
CA CYS A 66 15.67 13.02 1.95
C CYS A 66 15.56 14.45 2.50
N ALA A 67 16.06 15.44 1.76
CA ALA A 67 15.91 16.86 2.13
C ALA A 67 14.44 17.27 2.10
N ASP A 68 13.71 16.88 1.08
CA ASP A 68 12.26 17.16 0.96
C ASP A 68 11.47 16.49 2.10
N ALA A 69 11.81 15.26 2.43
CA ALA A 69 11.19 14.53 3.53
C ALA A 69 11.45 15.20 4.89
N ARG A 70 12.65 15.76 5.12
CA ARG A 70 12.96 16.56 6.33
C ARG A 70 12.18 17.86 6.36
N THR A 71 12.04 18.54 5.22
CA THR A 71 11.22 19.75 5.08
C THR A 71 9.76 19.44 5.40
N ALA A 72 9.22 18.37 4.82
CA ALA A 72 7.85 17.93 5.11
C ALA A 72 7.67 17.58 6.59
N ARG A 73 8.63 16.87 7.20
CA ARG A 73 8.62 16.55 8.63
C ARG A 73 8.54 17.82 9.48
N SER A 74 9.33 18.84 9.17
CA SER A 74 9.29 20.13 9.89
C SER A 74 7.94 20.81 9.73
N GLY A 75 7.36 20.81 8.53
CA GLY A 75 6.03 21.34 8.27
C GLY A 75 4.92 20.59 9.02
N TRP A 76 5.01 19.28 9.15
CA TRP A 76 4.08 18.48 9.94
C TRP A 76 4.29 18.66 11.45
N ALA A 77 5.55 18.81 11.88
CA ALA A 77 5.88 19.07 13.28
C ALA A 77 5.29 20.42 13.76
N SER A 78 5.36 21.47 12.94
CA SER A 78 4.74 22.77 13.25
C SER A 78 3.22 22.71 13.40
N ARG A 79 2.59 21.64 12.91
CA ARG A 79 1.16 21.33 13.06
C ARG A 79 0.87 20.30 14.16
N GLY A 80 1.86 19.92 14.96
CA GLY A 80 1.74 18.95 16.04
C GLY A 80 1.51 17.50 15.56
N PHE A 81 1.84 17.15 14.32
CA PHE A 81 1.59 15.85 13.75
C PHE A 81 0.14 15.38 13.93
N PRO A 82 -0.83 16.00 13.25
CA PRO A 82 -2.25 15.71 13.44
C PRO A 82 -2.57 14.26 13.13
N THR A 83 -3.49 13.67 13.89
CA THR A 83 -3.85 12.24 13.77
C THR A 83 -5.07 12.00 12.88
N SER A 84 -5.82 13.04 12.55
CA SER A 84 -6.98 12.94 11.68
C SER A 84 -6.58 12.75 10.23
N ARG A 85 -7.17 11.76 9.57
CA ARG A 85 -6.97 11.47 8.15
C ARG A 85 -7.71 12.50 7.28
N THR A 86 -6.99 13.54 6.83
CA THR A 86 -7.57 14.61 6.01
C THR A 86 -6.50 15.48 5.35
N TRP A 87 -6.96 16.46 4.56
CA TRP A 87 -6.15 17.49 3.92
C TRP A 87 -5.95 18.68 4.86
N TYR A 88 -4.70 19.11 5.00
CA TYR A 88 -4.30 20.29 5.78
C TYR A 88 -3.77 21.37 4.85
N SER A 89 -4.15 22.62 5.07
CA SER A 89 -3.63 23.76 4.32
C SER A 89 -2.11 23.83 4.43
N TRP A 90 -1.47 24.15 3.32
CA TRP A 90 -0.02 24.24 3.20
C TRP A 90 0.38 25.56 2.54
N SER A 91 1.68 25.86 2.48
CA SER A 91 2.19 27.05 1.80
C SER A 91 1.83 27.10 0.32
N GLY A 92 1.74 28.29 -0.24
CA GLY A 92 1.45 28.49 -1.67
C GLY A 92 0.03 28.12 -2.09
N GLY A 93 -0.96 28.14 -1.18
CA GLY A 93 -2.35 27.77 -1.48
C GLY A 93 -2.57 26.26 -1.74
N LEU A 94 -1.55 25.46 -1.49
CA LEU A 94 -1.62 23.99 -1.62
C LEU A 94 -2.13 23.34 -0.33
N TYR A 95 -2.27 22.03 -0.41
CA TYR A 95 -2.67 21.18 0.71
C TYR A 95 -1.74 19.98 0.81
N ASN A 96 -1.51 19.52 2.05
CA ASN A 96 -0.81 18.27 2.27
C ASN A 96 -1.71 17.30 3.05
N TYR A 97 -1.50 15.99 2.89
CA TYR A 97 -2.41 14.99 3.41
C TYR A 97 -1.81 14.20 4.57
N ALA A 98 -2.53 14.17 5.69
CA ALA A 98 -2.26 13.23 6.77
C ALA A 98 -3.06 11.94 6.50
N GLY A 99 -2.36 10.80 6.37
CA GLY A 99 -2.97 9.53 6.01
C GLY A 99 -3.63 8.79 7.19
N GLY A 100 -3.43 9.29 8.41
CA GLY A 100 -3.89 8.66 9.64
C GLY A 100 -2.89 7.64 10.20
N GLN A 101 -3.38 6.64 10.91
CA GLN A 101 -2.53 5.63 11.53
C GLN A 101 -1.93 4.68 10.48
N HIS A 102 -0.60 4.55 10.51
CA HIS A 102 0.14 3.52 9.78
C HIS A 102 0.26 2.26 10.64
N MET A 103 -0.28 1.16 10.17
CA MET A 103 -0.48 -0.05 10.98
C MET A 103 0.78 -0.90 11.16
N ASN A 104 1.87 -0.64 10.41
CA ASN A 104 3.12 -1.42 10.44
C ASN A 104 2.88 -2.96 10.38
N ARG A 105 1.97 -3.39 9.51
CA ARG A 105 1.51 -4.79 9.45
C ARG A 105 2.61 -5.76 9.08
N GLU A 106 3.56 -5.30 8.30
CA GLU A 106 4.74 -6.05 7.86
C GLU A 106 5.83 -6.12 8.94
N GLY A 107 5.64 -5.42 10.08
CA GLY A 107 6.57 -5.42 11.20
C GLY A 107 7.95 -4.83 10.91
N GLN A 108 8.08 -4.00 9.87
CA GLN A 108 9.35 -3.42 9.44
C GLN A 108 9.90 -2.38 10.42
N LEU A 109 9.03 -1.54 10.96
CA LEU A 109 9.37 -0.56 11.98
C LEU A 109 9.29 -1.21 13.38
N PRO A 110 9.95 -0.63 14.41
CA PRO A 110 9.89 -1.16 15.77
C PRO A 110 8.48 -1.51 16.21
N LEU A 111 8.30 -2.69 16.81
CA LEU A 111 7.02 -3.15 17.33
C LEU A 111 6.63 -2.36 18.59
N ASN A 112 5.37 -2.50 19.01
CA ASN A 112 4.83 -1.84 20.22
C ASN A 112 4.88 -0.30 20.17
N ALA A 113 4.69 0.27 18.98
CA ALA A 113 4.63 1.70 18.76
C ALA A 113 3.41 2.09 17.90
N THR A 114 2.92 3.30 18.08
CA THR A 114 1.85 3.86 17.26
C THR A 114 2.45 4.81 16.24
N TYR A 115 2.18 4.56 14.99
CA TYR A 115 2.69 5.33 13.86
C TYR A 115 1.59 6.09 13.15
N TYR A 116 1.95 7.26 12.62
CA TYR A 116 1.10 8.06 11.74
C TYR A 116 1.86 8.41 10.47
N GLU A 117 1.15 8.41 9.35
CA GLU A 117 1.71 8.68 8.04
C GLU A 117 1.30 10.04 7.50
N TYR A 118 2.20 10.68 6.76
CA TYR A 118 2.01 11.99 6.18
C TYR A 118 2.63 12.05 4.79
N ASP A 119 1.98 12.75 3.86
CA ASP A 119 2.55 13.01 2.54
C ASP A 119 3.77 13.94 2.65
N VAL A 120 4.72 13.75 1.75
CA VAL A 120 5.91 14.61 1.62
C VAL A 120 5.57 15.87 0.82
N TYR A 121 4.88 15.72 -0.30
CA TYR A 121 4.65 16.82 -1.23
C TYR A 121 3.24 17.38 -1.15
N PRO A 122 3.11 18.69 -0.94
CA PRO A 122 1.83 19.38 -1.03
C PRO A 122 1.34 19.44 -2.47
N ARG A 123 0.02 19.48 -2.64
CA ARG A 123 -0.67 19.49 -3.94
C ARG A 123 -2.03 20.15 -3.84
N ASN A 124 -2.76 20.27 -4.94
CA ASN A 124 -4.14 20.72 -4.92
C ASN A 124 -5.01 19.75 -4.10
N ARG A 125 -5.93 20.29 -3.32
CA ARG A 125 -6.83 19.47 -2.49
C ARG A 125 -7.60 18.47 -3.36
N GLY A 126 -7.57 17.21 -2.96
CA GLY A 126 -8.24 16.13 -3.70
C GLY A 126 -7.45 15.53 -4.85
N ALA A 127 -6.28 16.08 -5.21
CA ALA A 127 -5.42 15.49 -6.22
C ALA A 127 -4.90 14.10 -5.82
N ALA A 128 -4.59 13.26 -6.81
CA ALA A 128 -4.00 11.94 -6.57
C ALA A 128 -2.71 12.05 -5.75
N ARG A 129 -2.57 11.16 -4.77
CA ARG A 129 -1.40 11.10 -3.90
C ARG A 129 -0.30 10.28 -4.58
N ASP A 130 0.95 10.74 -4.49
CA ASP A 130 2.13 9.96 -4.91
C ASP A 130 2.48 8.85 -3.90
N ALA A 131 3.67 8.25 -4.02
CA ALA A 131 4.12 7.19 -3.12
C ALA A 131 4.96 7.69 -1.93
N TYR A 132 5.32 8.98 -1.89
CA TYR A 132 6.28 9.52 -0.91
C TYR A 132 5.59 9.84 0.41
N ARG A 133 6.03 9.16 1.49
CA ARG A 133 5.47 9.34 2.84
C ARG A 133 6.58 9.56 3.87
N ILE A 134 6.23 10.27 4.93
CA ILE A 134 6.94 10.12 6.21
C ILE A 134 6.04 9.36 7.18
N VAL A 135 6.65 8.49 7.97
CA VAL A 135 6.00 7.73 9.04
C VAL A 135 6.64 8.11 10.36
N VAL A 136 5.83 8.56 11.30
CA VAL A 136 6.26 9.12 12.58
C VAL A 136 5.78 8.25 13.73
N ASN A 137 6.70 7.83 14.60
CA ASN A 137 6.36 7.23 15.88
C ASN A 137 5.80 8.33 16.80
N LYS A 138 4.55 8.22 17.20
CA LYS A 138 3.85 9.26 17.96
C LYS A 138 4.45 9.49 19.34
N ALA A 139 5.00 8.46 19.97
CA ALA A 139 5.55 8.55 21.32
C ALA A 139 6.95 9.20 21.35
N THR A 140 7.80 8.87 20.36
CA THR A 140 9.22 9.25 20.37
C THR A 140 9.56 10.36 19.37
N GLY A 141 8.67 10.65 18.41
CA GLY A 141 8.94 11.52 17.26
C GLY A 141 9.91 10.92 16.24
N ALA A 142 10.33 9.68 16.44
CA ALA A 142 11.15 8.96 15.48
C ALA A 142 10.46 8.89 14.12
N THR A 143 11.17 9.30 13.06
CA THR A 143 10.55 9.49 11.74
C THR A 143 11.34 8.73 10.67
N TRP A 144 10.62 8.09 9.78
CA TRP A 144 11.15 7.41 8.59
C TRP A 144 10.54 8.00 7.33
N PHE A 145 11.33 8.06 6.27
CA PHE A 145 10.87 8.36 4.92
C PHE A 145 10.71 7.08 4.13
N THR A 146 9.63 6.95 3.37
CA THR A 146 9.45 5.90 2.37
C THR A 146 9.21 6.54 1.00
N PRO A 147 10.04 6.23 -0.01
CA PRO A 147 9.89 6.75 -1.37
C PRO A 147 8.93 5.90 -2.23
N ASN A 148 8.57 4.70 -1.78
CA ASN A 148 7.95 3.65 -2.57
C ASN A 148 6.77 2.98 -1.86
N HIS A 149 5.97 3.80 -1.17
CA HIS A 149 4.72 3.37 -0.53
C HIS A 149 4.91 2.18 0.43
N TYR A 150 5.81 2.39 1.40
CA TYR A 150 6.11 1.51 2.54
C TYR A 150 6.92 0.25 2.23
N THR A 151 7.53 0.14 1.03
CA THR A 151 8.45 -0.96 0.74
C THR A 151 9.76 -0.79 1.48
N ASP A 152 10.38 0.41 1.40
CA ASP A 152 11.62 0.73 2.11
C ASP A 152 11.42 1.91 3.06
N PHE A 153 12.17 1.91 4.16
CA PHE A 153 12.14 2.97 5.16
C PHE A 153 13.54 3.51 5.42
N TYR A 154 13.69 4.83 5.42
CA TYR A 154 14.95 5.54 5.66
C TYR A 154 14.78 6.44 6.88
N ARG A 155 15.61 6.26 7.90
CA ARG A 155 15.55 7.05 9.13
C ARG A 155 15.96 8.50 8.86
N LEU A 156 15.09 9.48 9.24
CA LEU A 156 15.33 10.93 9.12
C LEU A 156 16.08 11.50 10.33
#